data_a40fdcea370fa92c3c37ac41440bc3f8
#
_entry.id   a40fdcea370fa92c3c37ac41440bc3f8
#
_cell.length_a   1.000
_cell.length_b   1.000
_cell.length_c   1.000
_cell.angle_alpha   90.00
_cell.angle_beta   90.00
_cell.angle_gamma   90.00
#
_symmetry.space_group_name_H-M   'P 1'
#
loop_
_entity.id
_entity.type
_entity.pdbx_description
1 polymer ?
#
loop_
_entity_poly.entity_id
_entity_poly.type
_entity_poly.pdbx_seq_one_letter_code
_entity_poly.pdbx_strand_id
1 'polypeptide(L)'
;MALWVKLLITVVVSYLVGNINFALVLSRIKHGDIRHSGSGNPGTMNVVRTYGKVVGVVCLLLDAFKAAVPAFFFWWLCAGNPYDISDKLGLYVSGLSVVVGHIFPVFLKFKGGKGIACIIGISLLAHPFVTLIAFAVGLIFLIVVKIGALASFIMIFSPNIYEAISLGGTQPAVSALIFAMMTLAVLAHHANLVRLFSGTENLTVLFRFGKKKGQK
;
A
#
# COMPACT_ATOMS: atom_id res chain seq x y z
N MET A 1 -5.83 -4.49 30.28
CA MET A 1 -6.53 -3.43 29.51
C MET A 1 -7.63 -4.09 28.67
N ALA A 2 -8.85 -3.57 28.69
CA ALA A 2 -9.96 -4.15 27.94
C ALA A 2 -9.69 -4.08 26.42
N LEU A 3 -10.20 -5.04 25.66
CA LEU A 3 -9.94 -5.17 24.21
C LEU A 3 -10.37 -3.90 23.45
N TRP A 4 -11.55 -3.33 23.75
CA TRP A 4 -12.03 -2.13 23.09
C TRP A 4 -11.11 -0.92 23.27
N VAL A 5 -10.42 -0.79 24.44
CA VAL A 5 -9.41 0.26 24.65
C VAL A 5 -8.18 0.04 23.79
N LYS A 6 -7.72 -1.23 23.70
CA LYS A 6 -6.61 -1.58 22.81
C LYS A 6 -6.95 -1.23 21.36
N LEU A 7 -8.16 -1.59 20.89
CA LEU A 7 -8.61 -1.30 19.53
C LEU A 7 -8.73 0.20 19.26
N LEU A 8 -9.22 0.99 20.21
CA LEU A 8 -9.30 2.45 20.06
C LEU A 8 -7.89 3.06 19.89
N ILE A 9 -6.96 2.67 20.75
CA ILE A 9 -5.56 3.11 20.66
C ILE A 9 -4.96 2.67 19.31
N THR A 10 -5.23 1.44 18.90
CA THR A 10 -4.78 0.90 17.60
C THR A 10 -5.24 1.80 16.46
N VAL A 11 -6.52 2.14 16.40
CA VAL A 11 -7.08 2.98 15.33
C VAL A 11 -6.41 4.35 15.30
N VAL A 12 -6.34 5.03 16.45
CA VAL A 12 -5.80 6.40 16.52
C VAL A 12 -4.31 6.43 16.15
N VAL A 13 -3.51 5.58 16.78
CA VAL A 13 -2.05 5.56 16.55
C VAL A 13 -1.73 5.15 15.12
N SER A 14 -2.37 4.10 14.63
CA SER A 14 -2.12 3.60 13.27
C SER A 14 -2.57 4.60 12.20
N TYR A 15 -3.71 5.29 12.40
CA TYR A 15 -4.14 6.37 11.52
C TYR A 15 -3.11 7.50 11.47
N LEU A 16 -2.61 7.96 12.62
CA LEU A 16 -1.60 9.01 12.67
C LEU A 16 -0.28 8.61 12.01
N VAL A 17 0.18 7.37 12.20
CA VAL A 17 1.34 6.83 11.48
C VAL A 17 1.08 6.79 9.97
N GLY A 18 -0.13 6.42 9.55
CA GLY A 18 -0.56 6.44 8.15
C GLY A 18 -0.42 7.81 7.49
N ASN A 19 -0.63 8.90 8.24
CA ASN A 19 -0.51 10.28 7.73
C ASN A 19 0.91 10.66 7.28
N ILE A 20 1.94 9.93 7.70
CA ILE A 20 3.31 10.16 7.21
C ILE A 20 3.37 9.73 5.76
N ASN A 21 3.55 10.67 4.82
CA ASN A 21 3.65 10.37 3.41
C ASN A 21 5.11 10.45 2.94
N PHE A 22 5.74 9.28 2.77
CA PHE A 22 7.15 9.21 2.41
C PHE A 22 7.45 9.70 0.99
N ALA A 23 6.50 9.66 0.07
CA ALA A 23 6.70 10.27 -1.25
C ALA A 23 6.88 11.79 -1.14
N LEU A 24 6.12 12.47 -0.27
CA LEU A 24 6.31 13.89 0.01
C LEU A 24 7.61 14.16 0.76
N VAL A 25 7.96 13.35 1.78
CA VAL A 25 9.22 13.51 2.52
C VAL A 25 10.40 13.42 1.56
N LEU A 26 10.46 12.36 0.75
CA LEU A 26 11.55 12.14 -0.22
C LEU A 26 11.57 13.22 -1.30
N SER A 27 10.41 13.70 -1.75
CA SER A 27 10.39 14.79 -2.74
C SER A 27 10.90 16.10 -2.18
N ARG A 28 10.63 16.42 -0.92
CA ARG A 28 11.18 17.60 -0.24
C ARG A 28 12.70 17.52 -0.08
N ILE A 29 13.23 16.33 0.28
CA ILE A 29 14.69 16.08 0.32
C ILE A 29 15.32 16.31 -1.07
N LYS A 30 14.58 16.07 -2.15
CA LYS A 30 14.99 16.34 -3.54
C LYS A 30 14.62 17.75 -4.03
N HIS A 31 14.35 18.68 -3.10
CA HIS A 31 14.01 20.08 -3.37
C HIS A 31 12.78 20.26 -4.30
N GLY A 32 11.80 19.35 -4.21
CA GLY A 32 10.58 19.37 -5.01
C GLY A 32 9.32 19.05 -4.23
N ASP A 33 8.18 19.06 -4.91
CA ASP A 33 6.91 18.55 -4.41
C ASP A 33 6.29 17.61 -5.45
N ILE A 34 6.20 16.33 -5.11
CA ILE A 34 5.71 15.27 -5.99
C ILE A 34 4.28 15.51 -6.48
N ARG A 35 3.50 16.32 -5.77
CA ARG A 35 2.11 16.66 -6.14
C ARG A 35 2.03 17.56 -7.38
N HIS A 36 3.12 18.26 -7.70
CA HIS A 36 3.26 19.11 -8.88
C HIS A 36 4.03 18.43 -10.03
N SER A 37 4.32 17.13 -9.91
CA SER A 37 5.12 16.39 -10.87
C SER A 37 4.43 15.09 -11.32
N GLY A 38 4.63 14.70 -12.57
CA GLY A 38 4.12 13.45 -13.13
C GLY A 38 2.60 13.34 -13.03
N SER A 39 2.10 12.34 -12.32
CA SER A 39 0.64 12.14 -12.11
C SER A 39 0.04 12.98 -10.98
N GLY A 40 0.84 13.75 -10.26
CA GLY A 40 0.42 14.48 -9.06
C GLY A 40 0.12 13.63 -7.83
N ASN A 41 0.07 12.30 -7.97
CA ASN A 41 -0.21 11.40 -6.83
C ASN A 41 1.03 11.24 -5.93
N PRO A 42 0.92 11.45 -4.60
CA PRO A 42 2.05 11.30 -3.68
C PRO A 42 2.25 9.83 -3.29
N GLY A 43 2.76 9.01 -4.21
CA GLY A 43 3.01 7.58 -4.03
C GLY A 43 4.16 7.07 -4.89
N THR A 44 4.59 5.84 -4.58
CA THR A 44 5.77 5.16 -5.13
C THR A 44 5.90 5.28 -6.65
N MET A 45 4.84 4.99 -7.42
CA MET A 45 4.91 4.99 -8.88
C MET A 45 5.18 6.37 -9.47
N ASN A 46 4.68 7.43 -8.84
CA ASN A 46 4.99 8.79 -9.25
C ASN A 46 6.43 9.18 -8.88
N VAL A 47 6.89 8.74 -7.70
CA VAL A 47 8.30 8.90 -7.28
C VAL A 47 9.25 8.20 -8.26
N VAL A 48 8.94 6.97 -8.69
CA VAL A 48 9.72 6.25 -9.73
C VAL A 48 9.82 7.07 -11.02
N ARG A 49 8.71 7.63 -11.48
CA ARG A 49 8.66 8.43 -12.73
C ARG A 49 9.45 9.73 -12.62
N THR A 50 9.39 10.39 -11.46
CA THR A 50 9.96 11.74 -11.26
C THR A 50 11.42 11.69 -10.80
N TYR A 51 11.73 10.83 -9.81
CA TYR A 51 13.03 10.77 -9.14
C TYR A 51 13.83 9.49 -9.41
N GLY A 52 13.29 8.59 -10.22
CA GLY A 52 13.94 7.34 -10.62
C GLY A 52 13.68 6.16 -9.68
N LYS A 53 14.16 4.99 -10.10
CA LYS A 53 13.82 3.70 -9.50
C LYS A 53 14.30 3.56 -8.06
N VAL A 54 15.54 4.01 -7.77
CA VAL A 54 16.13 3.86 -6.42
C VAL A 54 15.28 4.61 -5.40
N VAL A 55 14.95 5.87 -5.66
CA VAL A 55 14.11 6.67 -4.76
C VAL A 55 12.71 6.08 -4.65
N GLY A 56 12.19 5.53 -5.75
CA GLY A 56 10.91 4.83 -5.75
C GLY A 56 10.91 3.56 -4.89
N VAL A 57 11.96 2.74 -4.95
CA VAL A 57 12.10 1.54 -4.10
C VAL A 57 12.19 1.96 -2.62
N VAL A 58 12.97 2.96 -2.30
CA VAL A 58 13.05 3.51 -0.93
C VAL A 58 11.66 3.97 -0.46
N CYS A 59 10.91 4.69 -1.30
CA CYS A 59 9.55 5.12 -1.00
C CYS A 59 8.62 3.93 -0.73
N LEU A 60 8.68 2.88 -1.57
CA LEU A 60 7.91 1.65 -1.41
C LEU A 60 8.19 0.99 -0.06
N LEU A 61 9.47 0.81 0.26
CA LEU A 61 9.90 0.17 1.50
C LEU A 61 9.46 0.98 2.72
N LEU A 62 9.66 2.29 2.73
CA LEU A 62 9.26 3.14 3.85
C LEU A 62 7.74 3.14 4.07
N ASP A 63 6.94 3.19 3.00
CA ASP A 63 5.46 3.11 3.11
C ASP A 63 4.99 1.71 3.52
N ALA A 64 5.69 0.63 3.12
CA ALA A 64 5.41 -0.72 3.58
C ALA A 64 5.77 -0.89 5.06
N PHE A 65 6.95 -0.43 5.47
CA PHE A 65 7.40 -0.50 6.87
C PHE A 65 6.52 0.31 7.83
N LYS A 66 6.11 1.52 7.44
CA LYS A 66 5.23 2.32 8.31
C LYS A 66 3.89 1.64 8.59
N ALA A 67 3.45 0.75 7.69
CA ALA A 67 2.23 -0.03 7.90
C ALA A 67 2.51 -1.34 8.66
N ALA A 68 3.59 -2.03 8.31
CA ALA A 68 3.94 -3.30 8.92
C ALA A 68 4.29 -3.16 10.42
N VAL A 69 5.04 -2.13 10.80
CA VAL A 69 5.49 -1.94 12.20
C VAL A 69 4.33 -1.79 13.18
N PRO A 70 3.39 -0.83 13.02
CA PRO A 70 2.27 -0.74 13.92
C PRO A 70 1.33 -1.95 13.80
N ALA A 71 1.15 -2.52 12.59
CA ALA A 71 0.31 -3.69 12.41
C ALA A 71 0.85 -4.90 13.20
N PHE A 72 2.14 -5.14 13.18
CA PHE A 72 2.79 -6.19 13.96
C PHE A 72 2.64 -5.93 15.48
N PHE A 73 2.93 -4.71 15.94
CA PHE A 73 2.81 -4.34 17.34
C PHE A 73 1.39 -4.52 17.88
N PHE A 74 0.38 -4.06 17.15
CA PHE A 74 -1.01 -4.17 17.58
C PHE A 74 -1.58 -5.58 17.39
N TRP A 75 -1.06 -6.36 16.46
CA TRP A 75 -1.33 -7.78 16.37
C TRP A 75 -0.95 -8.47 17.67
N TRP A 76 0.29 -8.29 18.09
CA TRP A 76 0.79 -8.84 19.37
C TRP A 76 0.02 -8.27 20.57
N LEU A 77 -0.24 -6.97 20.64
CA LEU A 77 -0.92 -6.33 21.77
C LEU A 77 -2.38 -6.78 21.92
N CYS A 78 -3.11 -7.00 20.83
CA CYS A 78 -4.51 -7.39 20.82
C CYS A 78 -4.70 -8.89 21.00
N ALA A 79 -3.71 -9.72 20.68
CA ALA A 79 -3.76 -11.15 20.92
C ALA A 79 -4.06 -11.44 22.41
N GLY A 80 -4.94 -12.38 22.65
CA GLY A 80 -5.32 -12.80 24.02
C GLY A 80 -4.15 -13.49 24.74
N ASN A 81 -3.35 -14.23 23.99
CA ASN A 81 -2.12 -14.88 24.42
C ASN A 81 -0.96 -14.33 23.55
N PRO A 82 0.12 -13.78 24.14
CA PRO A 82 1.24 -13.24 23.38
C PRO A 82 2.02 -14.31 22.58
N TYR A 83 1.80 -15.59 22.84
CA TYR A 83 2.37 -16.72 22.10
C TYR A 83 1.44 -17.27 21.02
N ASP A 84 0.17 -16.84 21.00
CA ASP A 84 -0.83 -17.25 20.01
C ASP A 84 -1.25 -16.03 19.19
N ILE A 85 -0.66 -15.91 18.02
CA ILE A 85 -0.96 -14.86 17.04
C ILE A 85 -1.95 -15.34 15.97
N SER A 86 -2.76 -16.36 16.27
CA SER A 86 -3.79 -16.84 15.33
C SER A 86 -4.91 -15.82 15.11
N ASP A 87 -5.27 -15.03 16.15
CA ASP A 87 -6.22 -13.92 16.03
C ASP A 87 -5.55 -12.71 15.36
N LYS A 88 -5.98 -12.42 14.15
CA LYS A 88 -5.45 -11.33 13.32
C LYS A 88 -6.23 -10.02 13.43
N LEU A 89 -7.14 -9.87 14.40
CA LEU A 89 -7.95 -8.66 14.54
C LEU A 89 -7.09 -7.40 14.71
N GLY A 90 -6.12 -7.42 15.61
CA GLY A 90 -5.21 -6.28 15.85
C GLY A 90 -4.37 -5.92 14.62
N LEU A 91 -3.91 -6.93 13.87
CA LEU A 91 -3.17 -6.75 12.61
C LEU A 91 -4.01 -5.95 11.59
N TYR A 92 -5.25 -6.38 11.35
CA TYR A 92 -6.07 -5.79 10.29
C TYR A 92 -6.79 -4.50 10.71
N VAL A 93 -7.11 -4.31 12.00
CA VAL A 93 -7.57 -3.01 12.52
C VAL A 93 -6.46 -1.95 12.37
N SER A 94 -5.24 -2.28 12.76
CA SER A 94 -4.08 -1.41 12.55
C SER A 94 -3.83 -1.16 11.06
N GLY A 95 -3.80 -2.23 10.26
CA GLY A 95 -3.55 -2.16 8.83
C GLY A 95 -4.53 -1.25 8.10
N LEU A 96 -5.84 -1.45 8.31
CA LEU A 96 -6.88 -0.61 7.72
C LEU A 96 -6.71 0.85 8.17
N SER A 97 -6.42 1.10 9.45
CA SER A 97 -6.24 2.45 9.98
C SER A 97 -5.04 3.17 9.37
N VAL A 98 -3.91 2.47 9.17
CA VAL A 98 -2.75 3.03 8.43
C VAL A 98 -3.12 3.33 6.98
N VAL A 99 -3.84 2.43 6.31
CA VAL A 99 -4.27 2.62 4.91
C VAL A 99 -5.20 3.83 4.79
N VAL A 100 -6.18 3.97 5.69
CA VAL A 100 -7.05 5.16 5.76
C VAL A 100 -6.23 6.42 5.99
N GLY A 101 -5.29 6.41 6.95
CA GLY A 101 -4.40 7.54 7.21
C GLY A 101 -3.50 7.90 6.02
N HIS A 102 -3.05 6.90 5.23
CA HIS A 102 -2.24 7.13 4.04
C HIS A 102 -3.06 7.70 2.87
N ILE A 103 -4.31 7.27 2.70
CA ILE A 103 -5.20 7.74 1.62
C ILE A 103 -5.81 9.10 1.98
N PHE A 104 -6.25 9.24 3.24
CA PHE A 104 -6.95 10.43 3.75
C PHE A 104 -6.21 11.06 4.95
N PRO A 105 -4.96 11.54 4.76
CA PRO A 105 -4.17 12.11 5.83
C PRO A 105 -4.71 13.47 6.25
N VAL A 106 -5.10 13.64 7.52
CA VAL A 106 -5.63 14.91 8.03
C VAL A 106 -4.63 16.07 7.89
N PHE A 107 -3.35 15.81 8.11
CA PHE A 107 -2.28 16.81 7.95
C PHE A 107 -2.03 17.26 6.50
N LEU A 108 -2.56 16.53 5.52
CA LEU A 108 -2.45 16.86 4.10
C LEU A 108 -3.82 17.21 3.48
N LYS A 109 -4.77 17.67 4.31
CA LYS A 109 -6.14 18.02 3.87
C LYS A 109 -6.82 16.87 3.13
N PHE A 110 -6.64 15.65 3.64
CA PHE A 110 -7.19 14.40 3.10
C PHE A 110 -6.76 14.05 1.66
N LYS A 111 -5.63 14.58 1.20
CA LYS A 111 -5.07 14.32 -0.15
C LYS A 111 -3.79 13.51 -0.04
N GLY A 112 -3.93 12.20 0.10
CA GLY A 112 -2.81 11.25 0.26
C GLY A 112 -2.53 10.40 -0.98
N GLY A 113 -1.90 9.24 -0.75
CA GLY A 113 -1.59 8.23 -1.77
C GLY A 113 -2.73 7.23 -1.97
N LYS A 114 -2.39 6.01 -2.41
CA LYS A 114 -3.37 4.96 -2.75
C LYS A 114 -3.33 3.73 -1.84
N GLY A 115 -2.43 3.70 -0.89
CA GLY A 115 -2.32 2.66 0.11
C GLY A 115 -1.63 1.36 -0.32
N ILE A 116 -1.26 1.19 -1.59
CA ILE A 116 -0.73 -0.09 -2.12
C ILE A 116 0.50 -0.58 -1.34
N ALA A 117 1.50 0.27 -1.15
CA ALA A 117 2.71 -0.10 -0.41
C ALA A 117 2.39 -0.47 1.05
N CYS A 118 1.46 0.24 1.68
CA CYS A 118 0.98 -0.10 3.03
C CYS A 118 0.32 -1.47 3.06
N ILE A 119 -0.58 -1.77 2.11
CA ILE A 119 -1.25 -3.07 2.01
C ILE A 119 -0.22 -4.20 1.78
N ILE A 120 0.76 -4.00 0.90
CA ILE A 120 1.86 -4.97 0.69
C ILE A 120 2.59 -5.24 2.02
N GLY A 121 2.91 -4.20 2.79
CA GLY A 121 3.57 -4.36 4.09
C GLY A 121 2.75 -5.18 5.09
N ILE A 122 1.44 -4.98 5.15
CA ILE A 122 0.51 -5.73 5.99
C ILE A 122 0.41 -7.19 5.51
N SER A 123 0.26 -7.40 4.19
CA SER A 123 0.16 -8.73 3.60
C SER A 123 1.43 -9.57 3.77
N LEU A 124 2.62 -8.92 3.80
CA LEU A 124 3.89 -9.60 4.11
C LEU A 124 3.93 -10.16 5.53
N LEU A 125 3.27 -9.52 6.49
CA LEU A 125 3.15 -10.05 7.84
C LEU A 125 2.16 -11.22 7.90
N ALA A 126 1.05 -11.12 7.17
CA ALA A 126 0.00 -12.11 7.20
C ALA A 126 0.39 -13.41 6.44
N HIS A 127 0.91 -13.27 5.22
CA HIS A 127 1.28 -14.34 4.30
C HIS A 127 2.48 -13.97 3.42
N PRO A 128 3.72 -14.04 3.94
CA PRO A 128 4.91 -13.58 3.24
C PRO A 128 5.11 -14.26 1.88
N PHE A 129 4.97 -15.58 1.79
CA PHE A 129 5.22 -16.31 0.55
C PHE A 129 4.20 -15.96 -0.54
N VAL A 130 2.90 -15.93 -0.21
CA VAL A 130 1.84 -15.57 -1.17
C VAL A 130 2.03 -14.14 -1.65
N THR A 131 2.38 -13.24 -0.73
CA THR A 131 2.63 -11.82 -1.05
C THR A 131 3.86 -11.64 -1.95
N LEU A 132 4.95 -12.35 -1.68
CA LEU A 132 6.15 -12.28 -2.51
C LEU A 132 5.90 -12.82 -3.93
N ILE A 133 5.15 -13.91 -4.07
CA ILE A 133 4.75 -14.45 -5.38
C ILE A 133 3.87 -13.43 -6.11
N ALA A 134 2.83 -12.90 -5.45
CA ALA A 134 1.94 -11.90 -6.04
C ALA A 134 2.69 -10.62 -6.44
N PHE A 135 3.66 -10.19 -5.61
CA PHE A 135 4.52 -9.05 -5.91
C PHE A 135 5.39 -9.31 -7.15
N ALA A 136 6.02 -10.49 -7.24
CA ALA A 136 6.82 -10.87 -8.40
C ALA A 136 5.99 -10.92 -9.69
N VAL A 137 4.80 -11.54 -9.64
CA VAL A 137 3.87 -11.59 -10.78
C VAL A 137 3.42 -10.18 -11.19
N GLY A 138 3.02 -9.35 -10.23
CA GLY A 138 2.65 -7.96 -10.48
C GLY A 138 3.79 -7.12 -11.05
N LEU A 139 5.04 -7.37 -10.61
CA LEU A 139 6.22 -6.69 -11.16
C LEU A 139 6.50 -7.12 -12.61
N ILE A 140 6.41 -8.40 -12.92
CA ILE A 140 6.53 -8.92 -14.30
C ILE A 140 5.44 -8.29 -15.16
N PHE A 141 4.19 -8.30 -14.70
CA PHE A 141 3.07 -7.65 -15.40
C PHE A 141 3.34 -6.16 -15.65
N LEU A 142 3.86 -5.44 -14.66
CA LEU A 142 4.23 -4.04 -14.79
C LEU A 142 5.31 -3.80 -15.86
N ILE A 143 6.31 -4.67 -15.92
CA ILE A 143 7.40 -4.58 -16.91
C ILE A 143 6.85 -4.80 -18.33
N VAL A 144 5.96 -5.77 -18.52
CA VAL A 144 5.41 -6.15 -19.82
C VAL A 144 4.32 -5.18 -20.27
N VAL A 145 3.29 -4.99 -19.44
CA VAL A 145 2.07 -4.24 -19.78
C VAL A 145 2.21 -2.75 -19.49
N LYS A 146 3.09 -2.35 -18.55
CA LYS A 146 3.41 -0.97 -18.17
C LYS A 146 2.25 -0.21 -17.52
N ILE A 147 1.16 -0.86 -17.12
CA ILE A 147 0.01 -0.27 -16.44
C ILE A 147 0.13 -0.50 -14.93
N GLY A 148 0.55 0.56 -14.22
CA GLY A 148 0.83 0.49 -12.79
C GLY A 148 -0.39 0.18 -11.92
N ALA A 149 -1.57 0.65 -12.30
CA ALA A 149 -2.80 0.39 -11.54
C ALA A 149 -3.16 -1.10 -11.52
N LEU A 150 -3.14 -1.77 -12.69
CA LEU A 150 -3.44 -3.20 -12.78
C LEU A 150 -2.38 -4.05 -12.07
N ALA A 151 -1.10 -3.72 -12.24
CA ALA A 151 -0.02 -4.38 -11.51
C ALA A 151 -0.21 -4.28 -10.00
N SER A 152 -0.62 -3.11 -9.50
CA SER A 152 -0.91 -2.90 -8.08
C SER A 152 -2.04 -3.79 -7.58
N PHE A 153 -3.10 -3.96 -8.36
CA PHE A 153 -4.21 -4.85 -7.99
C PHE A 153 -3.79 -6.32 -7.93
N ILE A 154 -2.95 -6.80 -8.87
CA ILE A 154 -2.38 -8.14 -8.81
C ILE A 154 -1.61 -8.34 -7.50
N MET A 155 -0.75 -7.37 -7.13
CA MET A 155 0.08 -7.45 -5.93
C MET A 155 -0.71 -7.51 -4.62
N ILE A 156 -1.88 -6.85 -4.54
CA ILE A 156 -2.62 -6.76 -3.29
C ILE A 156 -3.82 -7.71 -3.23
N PHE A 157 -4.50 -8.01 -4.34
CA PHE A 157 -5.71 -8.82 -4.30
C PHE A 157 -5.42 -10.28 -4.01
N SER A 158 -4.42 -10.87 -4.67
CA SER A 158 -4.11 -12.29 -4.50
C SER A 158 -3.85 -12.68 -3.04
N PRO A 159 -2.93 -12.01 -2.28
CA PRO A 159 -2.69 -12.37 -0.90
C PRO A 159 -3.87 -12.05 0.03
N ASN A 160 -4.58 -10.95 -0.23
CA ASN A 160 -5.70 -10.55 0.63
C ASN A 160 -6.95 -11.39 0.40
N ILE A 161 -7.24 -11.83 -0.82
CA ILE A 161 -8.32 -12.78 -1.11
C ILE A 161 -7.99 -14.15 -0.50
N TYR A 162 -6.76 -14.62 -0.66
CA TYR A 162 -6.30 -15.86 -0.02
C TYR A 162 -6.53 -15.82 1.49
N GLU A 163 -6.13 -14.73 2.16
CA GLU A 163 -6.32 -14.53 3.59
C GLU A 163 -7.81 -14.49 3.96
N ALA A 164 -8.61 -13.70 3.25
CA ALA A 164 -10.03 -13.56 3.55
C ALA A 164 -10.79 -14.90 3.43
N ILE A 165 -10.43 -15.73 2.45
CA ILE A 165 -11.00 -17.08 2.28
C ILE A 165 -10.53 -17.99 3.43
N SER A 166 -9.23 -17.97 3.76
CA SER A 166 -8.65 -18.80 4.80
C SER A 166 -9.25 -18.53 6.19
N LEU A 167 -9.62 -17.28 6.47
CA LEU A 167 -10.15 -16.83 7.76
C LEU A 167 -11.68 -16.68 7.80
N GLY A 168 -12.34 -16.72 6.64
CA GLY A 168 -13.76 -16.38 6.54
C GLY A 168 -14.69 -17.18 7.45
N GLY A 169 -14.37 -18.46 7.70
CA GLY A 169 -15.13 -19.32 8.62
C GLY A 169 -14.79 -19.11 10.11
N THR A 170 -13.62 -18.54 10.44
CA THR A 170 -13.14 -18.42 11.81
C THR A 170 -13.08 -16.97 12.31
N GLN A 171 -12.76 -16.04 11.43
CA GLN A 171 -12.59 -14.62 11.75
C GLN A 171 -13.31 -13.71 10.75
N PRO A 172 -14.66 -13.73 10.70
CA PRO A 172 -15.42 -12.96 9.70
C PRO A 172 -15.22 -11.46 9.81
N ALA A 173 -14.97 -10.92 11.00
CA ALA A 173 -14.64 -9.51 11.19
C ALA A 173 -13.31 -9.13 10.50
N VAL A 174 -12.31 -9.99 10.56
CA VAL A 174 -11.03 -9.79 9.87
C VAL A 174 -11.22 -9.82 8.36
N SER A 175 -12.00 -10.77 7.84
CA SER A 175 -12.33 -10.82 6.41
C SER A 175 -13.04 -9.54 5.94
N ALA A 176 -13.96 -9.00 6.74
CA ALA A 176 -14.62 -7.71 6.44
C ALA A 176 -13.62 -6.54 6.40
N LEU A 177 -12.65 -6.49 7.32
CA LEU A 177 -11.58 -5.47 7.32
C LEU A 177 -10.69 -5.57 6.07
N ILE A 178 -10.37 -6.80 5.65
CA ILE A 178 -9.61 -7.05 4.42
C ILE A 178 -10.37 -6.54 3.19
N PHE A 179 -11.65 -6.86 3.07
CA PHE A 179 -12.49 -6.37 1.97
C PHE A 179 -12.62 -4.84 1.98
N ALA A 180 -12.79 -4.22 3.16
CA ALA A 180 -12.80 -2.76 3.29
C ALA A 180 -11.48 -2.13 2.81
N MET A 181 -10.34 -2.72 3.17
CA MET A 181 -9.03 -2.25 2.75
C MET A 181 -8.83 -2.35 1.23
N MET A 182 -9.23 -3.47 0.62
CA MET A 182 -9.20 -3.65 -0.84
C MET A 182 -10.13 -2.66 -1.55
N THR A 183 -11.34 -2.46 -1.04
CA THR A 183 -12.32 -1.51 -1.58
C THR A 183 -11.76 -0.09 -1.55
N LEU A 184 -11.16 0.35 -0.45
CA LEU A 184 -10.50 1.66 -0.36
C LEU A 184 -9.38 1.82 -1.39
N ALA A 185 -8.59 0.78 -1.63
CA ALA A 185 -7.55 0.81 -2.65
C ALA A 185 -8.14 0.98 -4.07
N VAL A 186 -9.25 0.31 -4.39
CA VAL A 186 -9.96 0.48 -5.68
C VAL A 186 -10.49 1.91 -5.81
N LEU A 187 -11.18 2.42 -4.78
CA LEU A 187 -11.70 3.78 -4.78
C LEU A 187 -10.59 4.83 -4.95
N ALA A 188 -9.44 4.63 -4.28
CA ALA A 188 -8.27 5.50 -4.43
C ALA A 188 -7.64 5.43 -5.84
N HIS A 189 -7.95 4.39 -6.63
CA HIS A 189 -7.54 4.26 -8.03
C HIS A 189 -8.58 4.77 -9.03
N HIS A 190 -9.69 5.39 -8.59
CA HIS A 190 -10.76 5.86 -9.47
C HIS A 190 -10.22 6.64 -10.69
N ALA A 191 -9.37 7.65 -10.49
CA ALA A 191 -8.80 8.42 -11.60
C ALA A 191 -7.94 7.58 -12.57
N ASN A 192 -7.29 6.51 -12.08
CA ASN A 192 -6.55 5.58 -12.96
C ASN A 192 -7.51 4.70 -13.75
N LEU A 193 -8.58 4.21 -13.12
CA LEU A 193 -9.59 3.40 -13.80
C LEU A 193 -10.29 4.21 -14.89
N VAL A 194 -10.68 5.46 -14.62
CA VAL A 194 -11.25 6.36 -15.63
C VAL A 194 -10.28 6.51 -16.82
N ARG A 195 -8.99 6.80 -16.57
CA ARG A 195 -8.00 6.89 -17.65
C ARG A 195 -7.76 5.57 -18.37
N LEU A 196 -7.81 4.45 -17.66
CA LEU A 196 -7.67 3.13 -18.26
C LEU A 196 -8.79 2.84 -19.27
N PHE A 197 -10.04 3.10 -18.88
CA PHE A 197 -11.19 2.89 -19.75
C PHE A 197 -11.25 3.90 -20.91
N SER A 198 -10.69 5.10 -20.75
CA SER A 198 -10.56 6.08 -21.83
C SER A 198 -9.30 5.91 -22.69
N GLY A 199 -8.46 4.91 -22.42
CA GLY A 199 -7.24 4.67 -23.19
C GLY A 199 -6.11 5.68 -22.93
N THR A 200 -6.20 6.49 -21.87
CA THR A 200 -5.27 7.59 -21.55
C THR A 200 -4.42 7.33 -20.29
N GLU A 201 -4.36 6.09 -19.83
CA GLU A 201 -3.61 5.78 -18.60
C GLU A 201 -2.10 5.99 -18.75
N ASN A 202 -1.49 6.54 -17.70
CA ASN A 202 -0.05 6.83 -17.65
C ASN A 202 0.78 5.54 -17.63
N LEU A 203 1.52 5.27 -18.68
CA LEU A 203 2.42 4.12 -18.73
C LEU A 203 3.61 4.32 -17.77
N THR A 204 4.02 3.24 -17.14
CA THR A 204 5.18 3.19 -16.25
C THR A 204 6.28 2.35 -16.88
N VAL A 205 7.29 3.02 -17.42
CA VAL A 205 8.43 2.36 -18.07
C VAL A 205 9.54 2.18 -17.04
N LEU A 206 9.69 0.97 -16.49
CA LEU A 206 10.78 0.64 -15.57
C LEU A 206 12.11 0.41 -16.28
N PHE A 207 12.09 -0.21 -17.48
CA PHE A 207 13.27 -0.47 -18.28
C PHE A 207 13.03 0.00 -19.71
N ARG A 208 13.97 0.75 -20.28
CA ARG A 208 13.99 1.06 -21.70
C ARG A 208 14.89 0.03 -22.38
N PHE A 209 14.30 -0.99 -22.99
CA PHE A 209 15.00 -1.93 -23.85
C PHE A 209 15.12 -1.28 -25.24
N GLY A 210 16.31 -0.79 -25.59
CA GLY A 210 16.59 -0.21 -26.90
C GLY A 210 17.82 0.67 -26.88
N LYS A 211 18.65 0.59 -27.92
CA LYS A 211 19.86 1.40 -28.11
C LYS A 211 19.49 2.90 -28.08
N LYS A 212 20.23 3.69 -27.32
CA LYS A 212 20.32 5.13 -27.60
C LYS A 212 20.78 5.27 -29.05
N LYS A 213 19.89 5.66 -29.97
CA LYS A 213 20.32 6.19 -31.27
C LYS A 213 21.15 7.42 -30.93
N GLY A 214 22.41 7.42 -31.37
CA GLY A 214 23.35 8.49 -31.12
C GLY A 214 22.77 9.81 -31.58
N GLN A 215 22.75 10.78 -30.69
CA GLN A 215 22.81 12.18 -31.07
C GLN A 215 24.26 12.43 -31.52
N LYS A 216 24.43 12.60 -32.82
CA LYS A 216 25.56 13.32 -33.39
C LYS A 216 25.29 14.80 -33.22
#